data_f169f66ebb54e85accbdb8c32d01b8f4
#
_entry.id   f169f66ebb54e85accbdb8c32d01b8f4
#
_cell.length_a   1.000
_cell.length_b   1.000
_cell.length_c   1.000
_cell.angle_alpha   90.00
_cell.angle_beta   90.00
_cell.angle_gamma   90.00
#
_symmetry.space_group_name_H-M   'P 1'
#
loop_
_entity.id
_entity.type
_entity.pdbx_description
1 polymer ?
#
loop_
_entity_poly.entity_id
_entity_poly.type
_entity_poly.pdbx_seq_one_letter_code
_entity_poly.pdbx_strand_id
1 'polypeptide(L)'
;IPPLFEWAFVYSVSTADSRQQCWDQMSSPGSGACWAFIKDRVELFTYGFYPAPLRWRVNISFVLLALAVVPVLYEKLPHRKYGLIYSAIFPFLAGWLLVGGLGLEPVDTDQFGGIMLTLIIGVTGISFSLPIGVALALGRQSSMPVLRILCVLFIEFIRGVPLITLLFVASTMLNYFLPPGTVYALLVRVLIMVTLFASAYQAEVIRGGLQAISRGQHEAGDSLGLTYWQ
;
A
#
# COMPACT_ATOMS: atom_id res chain seq x y z
N ILE A 1 32.49 -9.72 -3.69
CA ILE A 1 31.75 -8.49 -4.09
C ILE A 1 32.34 -7.87 -5.38
N PRO A 2 33.69 -7.70 -5.56
CA PRO A 2 34.23 -7.15 -6.79
C PRO A 2 33.79 -7.84 -8.09
N PRO A 3 33.85 -9.19 -8.21
CA PRO A 3 33.48 -9.86 -9.45
C PRO A 3 31.98 -9.73 -9.78
N LEU A 4 31.10 -9.66 -8.79
CA LEU A 4 29.66 -9.44 -9.02
C LEU A 4 29.38 -8.01 -9.48
N PHE A 5 30.09 -7.02 -8.93
CA PHE A 5 29.95 -5.63 -9.35
C PHE A 5 30.45 -5.42 -10.78
N GLU A 6 31.61 -5.98 -11.11
CA GLU A 6 32.17 -5.93 -12.46
C GLU A 6 31.22 -6.61 -13.47
N TRP A 7 30.70 -7.79 -13.15
CA TRP A 7 29.71 -8.49 -13.97
C TRP A 7 28.42 -7.70 -14.15
N ALA A 8 27.91 -7.08 -13.07
CA ALA A 8 26.63 -6.40 -13.10
C ALA A 8 26.69 -5.03 -13.78
N PHE A 9 27.78 -4.26 -13.63
CA PHE A 9 27.85 -2.87 -14.04
C PHE A 9 28.94 -2.55 -15.04
N VAL A 10 30.15 -3.13 -14.92
CA VAL A 10 31.28 -2.77 -15.78
C VAL A 10 31.16 -3.45 -17.14
N TYR A 11 30.90 -4.74 -17.15
CA TYR A 11 30.78 -5.55 -18.37
C TYR A 11 29.33 -5.72 -18.83
N SER A 12 28.43 -4.90 -18.31
CA SER A 12 26.99 -5.01 -18.61
C SER A 12 26.66 -4.59 -20.04
N VAL A 13 25.73 -5.32 -20.65
CA VAL A 13 25.19 -5.04 -21.98
C VAL A 13 23.96 -4.13 -21.81
N SER A 14 24.05 -2.88 -22.26
CA SER A 14 22.98 -1.88 -22.15
C SER A 14 22.32 -1.50 -23.48
N THR A 15 22.87 -1.97 -24.62
CA THR A 15 22.47 -1.58 -25.98
C THR A 15 22.15 -2.78 -26.85
N ALA A 16 21.13 -3.56 -26.46
CA ALA A 16 20.63 -4.66 -27.29
C ALA A 16 19.16 -4.43 -27.63
N ASP A 17 18.79 -4.61 -28.90
CA ASP A 17 17.43 -4.39 -29.41
C ASP A 17 16.56 -5.67 -29.29
N SER A 18 17.18 -6.81 -29.00
CA SER A 18 16.49 -8.09 -28.83
C SER A 18 17.16 -8.98 -27.79
N ARG A 19 16.37 -9.94 -27.27
CA ARG A 19 16.87 -10.96 -26.35
C ARG A 19 18.02 -11.78 -26.96
N GLN A 20 17.90 -12.13 -28.25
CA GLN A 20 18.91 -12.90 -28.95
C GLN A 20 20.23 -12.16 -29.04
N GLN A 21 20.16 -10.89 -29.44
CA GLN A 21 21.34 -10.03 -29.54
C GLN A 21 22.03 -9.84 -28.17
N CYS A 22 21.24 -9.75 -27.10
CA CYS A 22 21.80 -9.70 -25.75
C CYS A 22 22.52 -11.00 -25.37
N TRP A 23 21.95 -12.16 -25.73
CA TRP A 23 22.56 -13.46 -25.52
C TRP A 23 23.85 -13.63 -26.29
N ASP A 24 23.87 -13.22 -27.56
CA ASP A 24 25.05 -13.30 -28.41
C ASP A 24 26.19 -12.44 -27.85
N GLN A 25 25.88 -11.25 -27.33
CA GLN A 25 26.86 -10.38 -26.64
C GLN A 25 27.30 -10.97 -25.30
N MET A 26 26.42 -11.61 -24.53
CA MET A 26 26.73 -12.29 -23.27
C MET A 26 27.57 -13.56 -23.47
N SER A 27 27.52 -14.19 -24.62
CA SER A 27 28.31 -15.38 -24.94
C SER A 27 29.80 -15.09 -25.15
N SER A 28 30.19 -13.83 -25.21
CA SER A 28 31.60 -13.41 -25.32
C SER A 28 32.30 -13.56 -23.96
N PRO A 29 33.54 -14.05 -23.91
CA PRO A 29 34.34 -14.14 -22.69
C PRO A 29 34.46 -12.76 -22.02
N GLY A 30 34.06 -12.64 -20.75
CA GLY A 30 34.11 -11.39 -19.99
C GLY A 30 32.85 -10.51 -20.07
N SER A 31 31.77 -10.98 -20.67
CA SER A 31 30.47 -10.27 -20.69
C SER A 31 29.72 -10.39 -19.39
N GLY A 32 28.99 -9.33 -19.03
CA GLY A 32 28.23 -9.18 -17.80
C GLY A 32 26.70 -9.29 -17.97
N ALA A 33 25.96 -8.69 -17.04
CA ALA A 33 24.51 -8.70 -17.02
C ALA A 33 23.90 -7.92 -18.19
N CYS A 34 22.75 -8.40 -18.73
CA CYS A 34 22.02 -7.69 -19.76
C CYS A 34 20.99 -6.73 -19.17
N TRP A 35 21.29 -5.44 -19.16
CA TRP A 35 20.39 -4.37 -18.72
C TRP A 35 19.47 -3.84 -19.83
N ALA A 36 19.79 -4.14 -21.09
CA ALA A 36 18.98 -3.72 -22.23
C ALA A 36 17.52 -4.16 -22.10
N PHE A 37 17.29 -5.40 -21.65
CA PHE A 37 15.95 -5.93 -21.43
C PHE A 37 15.17 -5.18 -20.33
N ILE A 38 15.85 -4.82 -19.23
CA ILE A 38 15.25 -4.06 -18.13
C ILE A 38 14.90 -2.65 -18.59
N LYS A 39 15.82 -2.00 -19.34
CA LYS A 39 15.60 -0.66 -19.90
C LYS A 39 14.36 -0.62 -20.81
N ASP A 40 14.20 -1.61 -21.68
CA ASP A 40 13.05 -1.73 -22.57
C ASP A 40 11.73 -1.93 -21.81
N ARG A 41 11.78 -2.54 -20.62
CA ARG A 41 10.60 -2.85 -19.80
C ARG A 41 10.33 -1.87 -18.66
N VAL A 42 11.17 -0.82 -18.46
CA VAL A 42 11.00 0.15 -17.38
C VAL A 42 9.63 0.80 -17.38
N GLU A 43 9.10 1.14 -18.55
CA GLU A 43 7.76 1.72 -18.67
C GLU A 43 6.68 0.77 -18.18
N LEU A 44 6.75 -0.51 -18.58
CA LEU A 44 5.82 -1.54 -18.12
C LEU A 44 5.93 -1.79 -16.61
N PHE A 45 7.16 -1.79 -16.06
CA PHE A 45 7.36 -1.93 -14.63
C PHE A 45 6.85 -0.73 -13.83
N THR A 46 6.88 0.46 -14.42
CA THR A 46 6.45 1.68 -13.72
C THR A 46 4.95 1.91 -13.84
N TYR A 47 4.42 1.85 -15.05
CA TYR A 47 3.05 2.27 -15.36
C TYR A 47 2.09 1.12 -15.65
N GLY A 48 2.60 -0.12 -15.85
CA GLY A 48 1.77 -1.22 -16.35
C GLY A 48 1.23 -0.93 -17.75
N PHE A 49 -0.07 -1.11 -17.93
CA PHE A 49 -0.76 -0.85 -19.21
C PHE A 49 -1.46 0.53 -19.22
N TYR A 50 -1.11 1.42 -18.29
CA TYR A 50 -1.70 2.75 -18.22
C TYR A 50 -1.46 3.55 -19.51
N PRO A 51 -2.50 4.24 -20.08
CA PRO A 51 -2.41 4.91 -21.38
C PRO A 51 -1.26 5.92 -21.44
N ALA A 52 -0.42 5.80 -22.45
CA ALA A 52 0.77 6.62 -22.61
C ALA A 52 0.52 8.15 -22.54
N PRO A 53 -0.53 8.72 -23.19
CA PRO A 53 -0.80 10.15 -23.12
C PRO A 53 -1.22 10.63 -21.72
N LEU A 54 -1.65 9.72 -20.83
CA LEU A 54 -2.13 10.05 -19.49
C LEU A 54 -1.10 9.75 -18.37
N ARG A 55 0.08 9.22 -18.70
CA ARG A 55 1.14 8.89 -17.73
C ARG A 55 1.63 10.08 -16.89
N TRP A 56 1.42 11.30 -17.36
CA TRP A 56 1.70 12.51 -16.59
C TRP A 56 0.96 12.54 -15.24
N ARG A 57 -0.26 11.96 -15.18
CA ARG A 57 -1.06 11.84 -13.94
C ARG A 57 -0.36 10.94 -12.93
N VAL A 58 0.23 9.84 -13.40
CA VAL A 58 0.99 8.91 -12.57
C VAL A 58 2.23 9.60 -12.00
N ASN A 59 2.96 10.34 -12.84
CA ASN A 59 4.15 11.07 -12.42
C ASN A 59 3.82 12.14 -11.37
N ILE A 60 2.73 12.89 -11.57
CA ILE A 60 2.25 13.85 -10.58
C ILE A 60 1.86 13.12 -9.28
N SER A 61 1.18 11.98 -9.37
CA SER A 61 0.82 11.19 -8.19
C SER A 61 2.04 10.70 -7.41
N PHE A 62 3.14 10.33 -8.07
CA PHE A 62 4.40 9.98 -7.40
C PHE A 62 5.03 11.17 -6.68
N VAL A 63 5.04 12.35 -7.29
CA VAL A 63 5.53 13.58 -6.64
C VAL A 63 4.66 13.94 -5.44
N LEU A 64 3.34 13.91 -5.60
CA LEU A 64 2.39 14.17 -4.52
C LEU A 64 2.51 13.15 -3.38
N LEU A 65 2.76 11.87 -3.70
CA LEU A 65 3.05 10.83 -2.71
C LEU A 65 4.33 11.16 -1.92
N ALA A 66 5.40 11.50 -2.61
CA ALA A 66 6.65 11.89 -1.94
C ALA A 66 6.43 13.07 -0.98
N LEU A 67 5.66 14.08 -1.39
CA LEU A 67 5.28 15.21 -0.53
C LEU A 67 4.38 14.78 0.64
N ALA A 68 3.49 13.80 0.47
CA ALA A 68 2.63 13.27 1.52
C ALA A 68 3.41 12.47 2.58
N VAL A 69 4.49 11.80 2.19
CA VAL A 69 5.32 11.02 3.11
C VAL A 69 6.21 11.90 3.99
N VAL A 70 6.64 13.06 3.51
CA VAL A 70 7.55 13.97 4.23
C VAL A 70 7.03 14.35 5.63
N PRO A 71 5.80 14.85 5.84
CA PRO A 71 5.32 15.22 7.18
C PRO A 71 5.09 14.03 8.11
N VAL A 72 4.97 12.84 7.57
CA VAL A 72 4.89 11.60 8.37
C VAL A 72 6.27 11.26 8.93
N LEU A 73 7.33 11.37 8.11
CA LEU A 73 8.69 10.98 8.49
C LEU A 73 9.41 12.05 9.33
N TYR A 74 9.17 13.35 9.06
CA TYR A 74 9.90 14.43 9.71
C TYR A 74 9.06 15.15 10.77
N GLU A 75 9.41 14.97 12.05
CA GLU A 75 8.67 15.57 13.17
C GLU A 75 8.89 17.08 13.32
N LYS A 76 10.05 17.58 12.90
CA LYS A 76 10.48 18.98 13.10
C LYS A 76 9.97 19.94 12.02
N LEU A 77 9.06 19.52 11.15
CA LEU A 77 8.52 20.37 10.09
C LEU A 77 7.63 21.50 10.67
N PRO A 78 7.84 22.73 10.22
CA PRO A 78 6.91 23.80 10.53
C PRO A 78 5.53 23.45 9.97
N HIS A 79 4.47 23.70 10.76
CA HIS A 79 3.08 23.44 10.35
C HIS A 79 2.76 21.97 10.00
N ARG A 80 3.49 21.00 10.59
CA ARG A 80 3.33 19.55 10.37
C ARG A 80 1.86 19.08 10.36
N LYS A 81 1.00 19.69 11.18
CA LYS A 81 -0.44 19.34 11.23
C LYS A 81 -1.14 19.43 9.89
N TYR A 82 -0.85 20.46 9.09
CA TYR A 82 -1.44 20.60 7.75
C TYR A 82 -0.88 19.56 6.78
N GLY A 83 0.41 19.24 6.92
CA GLY A 83 1.03 18.16 6.15
C GLY A 83 0.42 16.79 6.46
N LEU A 84 0.12 16.48 7.72
CA LEU A 84 -0.56 15.24 8.11
C LEU A 84 -2.01 15.18 7.59
N ILE A 85 -2.73 16.31 7.58
CA ILE A 85 -4.07 16.38 6.96
C ILE A 85 -3.97 16.12 5.46
N TYR A 86 -2.98 16.71 4.78
CA TYR A 86 -2.71 16.42 3.37
C TYR A 86 -2.41 14.93 3.13
N SER A 87 -1.57 14.30 3.96
CA SER A 87 -1.26 12.86 3.87
C SER A 87 -2.51 11.98 4.02
N ALA A 88 -3.44 12.37 4.90
CA ALA A 88 -4.70 11.66 5.08
C ALA A 88 -5.67 11.81 3.88
N ILE A 89 -5.64 12.97 3.20
CA ILE A 89 -6.48 13.26 2.02
C ILE A 89 -5.85 12.68 0.74
N PHE A 90 -4.53 12.51 0.71
CA PHE A 90 -3.78 12.09 -0.47
C PHE A 90 -4.34 10.85 -1.19
N PRO A 91 -4.76 9.75 -0.53
CA PRO A 91 -5.29 8.57 -1.23
C PRO A 91 -6.52 8.89 -2.09
N PHE A 92 -7.39 9.79 -1.62
CA PHE A 92 -8.57 10.22 -2.38
C PHE A 92 -8.18 11.09 -3.58
N LEU A 93 -7.22 12.00 -3.38
CA LEU A 93 -6.70 12.85 -4.45
C LEU A 93 -6.02 12.02 -5.54
N ALA A 94 -5.17 11.07 -5.14
CA ALA A 94 -4.51 10.14 -6.05
C ALA A 94 -5.52 9.26 -6.79
N GLY A 95 -6.53 8.72 -6.10
CA GLY A 95 -7.60 7.94 -6.70
C GLY A 95 -8.34 8.72 -7.79
N TRP A 96 -8.74 9.97 -7.51
CA TRP A 96 -9.37 10.84 -8.49
C TRP A 96 -8.45 11.14 -9.69
N LEU A 97 -7.17 11.42 -9.45
CA LEU A 97 -6.22 11.76 -10.51
C LEU A 97 -5.96 10.58 -11.44
N LEU A 98 -5.85 9.36 -10.89
CA LEU A 98 -5.50 8.14 -11.63
C LEU A 98 -6.69 7.51 -12.34
N VAL A 99 -7.83 7.41 -11.67
CA VAL A 99 -9.06 6.85 -12.27
C VAL A 99 -9.71 7.85 -13.21
N GLY A 100 -9.59 9.14 -12.92
CA GLY A 100 -10.24 10.20 -13.70
C GLY A 100 -11.68 10.46 -13.24
N GLY A 101 -12.46 11.10 -14.10
CA GLY A 101 -13.78 11.63 -13.79
C GLY A 101 -13.73 13.11 -13.36
N LEU A 102 -14.88 13.75 -13.22
CA LEU A 102 -15.00 15.19 -12.88
C LEU A 102 -14.13 16.11 -13.76
N GLY A 103 -14.15 15.89 -15.07
CA GLY A 103 -13.37 16.68 -16.04
C GLY A 103 -12.05 16.03 -16.50
N LEU A 104 -11.66 14.90 -15.93
CA LEU A 104 -10.54 14.09 -16.41
C LEU A 104 -11.05 12.88 -17.18
N GLU A 105 -10.33 12.50 -18.23
CA GLU A 105 -10.61 11.29 -19.00
C GLU A 105 -10.56 10.06 -18.08
N PRO A 106 -11.61 9.23 -18.03
CA PRO A 106 -11.64 8.04 -17.18
C PRO A 106 -10.68 6.96 -17.72
N VAL A 107 -10.01 6.27 -16.82
CA VAL A 107 -9.11 5.15 -17.13
C VAL A 107 -9.59 3.92 -16.36
N ASP A 108 -9.75 2.81 -17.08
CA ASP A 108 -10.14 1.55 -16.47
C ASP A 108 -9.04 1.01 -15.53
N THR A 109 -9.46 0.57 -14.37
CA THR A 109 -8.54 0.06 -13.34
C THR A 109 -7.84 -1.23 -13.75
N ASP A 110 -8.34 -1.93 -14.76
CA ASP A 110 -7.72 -3.13 -15.34
C ASP A 110 -6.41 -2.81 -16.09
N GLN A 111 -6.21 -1.55 -16.47
CA GLN A 111 -4.99 -1.06 -17.09
C GLN A 111 -3.91 -0.67 -16.08
N PHE A 112 -4.23 -0.69 -14.78
CA PHE A 112 -3.28 -0.37 -13.74
C PHE A 112 -2.30 -1.52 -13.54
N GLY A 113 -1.02 -1.20 -13.37
CA GLY A 113 0.00 -2.23 -13.21
C GLY A 113 1.32 -1.67 -12.69
N GLY A 114 2.31 -2.56 -12.56
CA GLY A 114 3.66 -2.20 -12.16
C GLY A 114 3.76 -1.56 -10.76
N ILE A 115 4.77 -0.73 -10.57
CA ILE A 115 5.03 -0.01 -9.31
C ILE A 115 3.85 0.89 -8.92
N MET A 116 3.21 1.53 -9.92
CA MET A 116 2.03 2.35 -9.70
C MET A 116 0.93 1.58 -8.95
N LEU A 117 0.56 0.40 -9.43
CA LEU A 117 -0.46 -0.43 -8.79
C LEU A 117 -0.05 -0.87 -7.38
N THR A 118 1.22 -1.25 -7.20
CA THR A 118 1.76 -1.65 -5.90
C THR A 118 1.65 -0.50 -4.89
N LEU A 119 1.99 0.73 -5.31
CA LEU A 119 1.88 1.91 -4.44
C LEU A 119 0.43 2.28 -4.14
N ILE A 120 -0.49 2.16 -5.12
CA ILE A 120 -1.92 2.39 -4.89
C ILE A 120 -2.43 1.44 -3.80
N ILE A 121 -2.18 0.14 -3.94
CA ILE A 121 -2.64 -0.87 -2.98
C ILE A 121 -1.99 -0.65 -1.61
N GLY A 122 -0.68 -0.43 -1.56
CA GLY A 122 0.06 -0.25 -0.31
C GLY A 122 -0.34 1.02 0.44
N VAL A 123 -0.33 2.17 -0.22
CA VAL A 123 -0.67 3.46 0.41
C VAL A 123 -2.13 3.49 0.85
N THR A 124 -3.05 3.07 -0.01
CA THR A 124 -4.48 3.03 0.33
C THR A 124 -4.73 2.04 1.46
N GLY A 125 -4.17 0.83 1.37
CA GLY A 125 -4.30 -0.20 2.40
C GLY A 125 -3.81 0.28 3.76
N ILE A 126 -2.63 0.89 3.85
CA ILE A 126 -2.07 1.41 5.10
C ILE A 126 -2.90 2.58 5.63
N SER A 127 -3.26 3.54 4.78
CA SER A 127 -4.01 4.74 5.19
C SER A 127 -5.37 4.40 5.80
N PHE A 128 -6.12 3.48 5.18
CA PHE A 128 -7.43 3.07 5.69
C PHE A 128 -7.35 2.01 6.78
N SER A 129 -6.28 1.20 6.85
CA SER A 129 -6.12 0.20 7.91
C SER A 129 -5.88 0.84 9.28
N LEU A 130 -5.26 2.02 9.35
CA LEU A 130 -4.95 2.68 10.61
C LEU A 130 -6.21 3.01 11.44
N PRO A 131 -7.21 3.76 10.94
CA PRO A 131 -8.42 4.05 11.71
C PRO A 131 -9.22 2.79 12.06
N ILE A 132 -9.29 1.82 11.13
CA ILE A 132 -9.96 0.54 11.38
C ILE A 132 -9.21 -0.25 12.45
N GLY A 133 -7.88 -0.31 12.38
CA GLY A 133 -7.03 -0.98 13.35
C GLY A 133 -7.16 -0.39 14.76
N VAL A 134 -7.24 0.95 14.86
CA VAL A 134 -7.51 1.63 16.15
C VAL A 134 -8.88 1.21 16.69
N ALA A 135 -9.93 1.26 15.86
CA ALA A 135 -11.27 0.86 16.27
C ALA A 135 -11.33 -0.60 16.74
N LEU A 136 -10.67 -1.52 16.03
CA LEU A 136 -10.59 -2.93 16.39
C LEU A 136 -9.81 -3.14 17.70
N ALA A 137 -8.70 -2.45 17.89
CA ALA A 137 -7.89 -2.54 19.11
C ALA A 137 -8.68 -2.07 20.34
N LEU A 138 -9.39 -0.94 20.24
CA LEU A 138 -10.24 -0.42 21.30
C LEU A 138 -11.47 -1.32 21.53
N GLY A 139 -12.10 -1.81 20.44
CA GLY A 139 -13.23 -2.74 20.54
C GLY A 139 -12.85 -4.06 21.24
N ARG A 140 -11.64 -4.57 21.02
CA ARG A 140 -11.11 -5.76 21.71
C ARG A 140 -10.94 -5.52 23.23
N GLN A 141 -10.68 -4.29 23.64
CA GLN A 141 -10.53 -3.91 25.06
C GLN A 141 -11.84 -3.46 25.71
N SER A 142 -12.93 -3.39 24.93
CA SER A 142 -14.22 -2.92 25.44
C SER A 142 -14.78 -3.81 26.55
N SER A 143 -15.49 -3.17 27.49
CA SER A 143 -16.29 -3.85 28.54
C SER A 143 -17.55 -4.53 27.98
N MET A 144 -17.98 -4.18 26.74
CA MET A 144 -19.12 -4.78 26.08
C MET A 144 -18.75 -6.16 25.49
N PRO A 145 -19.31 -7.27 26.01
CA PRO A 145 -18.85 -8.62 25.65
C PRO A 145 -19.06 -8.94 24.15
N VAL A 146 -20.18 -8.51 23.57
CA VAL A 146 -20.49 -8.77 22.15
C VAL A 146 -19.48 -8.07 21.24
N LEU A 147 -19.23 -6.79 21.46
CA LEU A 147 -18.26 -6.02 20.66
C LEU A 147 -16.85 -6.61 20.78
N ARG A 148 -16.43 -6.97 21.99
CA ARG A 148 -15.15 -7.60 22.25
C ARG A 148 -14.99 -8.91 21.49
N ILE A 149 -16.00 -9.79 21.57
CA ILE A 149 -15.99 -11.10 20.89
C ILE A 149 -15.89 -10.91 19.37
N LEU A 150 -16.68 -10.02 18.78
CA LEU A 150 -16.66 -9.75 17.35
C LEU A 150 -15.29 -9.25 16.88
N CYS A 151 -14.70 -8.29 17.61
CA CYS A 151 -13.36 -7.78 17.28
C CYS A 151 -12.29 -8.86 17.40
N VAL A 152 -12.33 -9.69 18.46
CA VAL A 152 -11.37 -10.79 18.64
C VAL A 152 -11.52 -11.81 17.52
N LEU A 153 -12.73 -12.27 17.22
CA LEU A 153 -12.99 -13.23 16.14
C LEU A 153 -12.49 -12.72 14.80
N PHE A 154 -12.79 -11.46 14.48
CA PHE A 154 -12.33 -10.83 13.23
C PHE A 154 -10.79 -10.80 13.15
N ILE A 155 -10.12 -10.30 14.18
CA ILE A 155 -8.67 -10.17 14.22
C ILE A 155 -8.00 -11.54 14.08
N GLU A 156 -8.42 -12.52 14.89
CA GLU A 156 -7.82 -13.87 14.88
C GLU A 156 -8.09 -14.62 13.57
N PHE A 157 -9.31 -14.47 13.01
CA PHE A 157 -9.66 -15.08 11.72
C PHE A 157 -8.80 -14.53 10.58
N ILE A 158 -8.73 -13.19 10.44
CA ILE A 158 -7.98 -12.54 9.36
C ILE A 158 -6.48 -12.83 9.47
N ARG A 159 -5.92 -12.88 10.68
CA ARG A 159 -4.50 -13.20 10.90
C ARG A 159 -4.19 -14.68 10.76
N GLY A 160 -5.17 -15.54 10.97
CA GLY A 160 -5.01 -16.99 10.82
C GLY A 160 -5.05 -17.49 9.37
N VAL A 161 -5.56 -16.67 8.43
CA VAL A 161 -5.70 -17.05 7.03
C VAL A 161 -4.66 -16.32 6.17
N PRO A 162 -3.92 -17.01 5.27
CA PRO A 162 -3.00 -16.35 4.34
C PRO A 162 -3.71 -15.32 3.46
N LEU A 163 -3.08 -14.14 3.26
CA LEU A 163 -3.66 -13.06 2.45
C LEU A 163 -4.06 -13.54 1.05
N ILE A 164 -3.25 -14.40 0.43
CA ILE A 164 -3.55 -14.91 -0.92
C ILE A 164 -4.89 -15.66 -0.98
N THR A 165 -5.19 -16.45 0.04
CA THR A 165 -6.47 -17.18 0.17
C THR A 165 -7.63 -16.21 0.32
N LEU A 166 -7.49 -15.16 1.15
CA LEU A 166 -8.50 -14.12 1.32
C LEU A 166 -8.74 -13.37 0.02
N LEU A 167 -7.69 -13.02 -0.72
CA LEU A 167 -7.82 -12.36 -2.03
C LEU A 167 -8.51 -13.24 -3.06
N PHE A 168 -8.19 -14.54 -3.10
CA PHE A 168 -8.85 -15.49 -3.99
C PHE A 168 -10.35 -15.62 -3.66
N VAL A 169 -10.69 -15.81 -2.40
CA VAL A 169 -12.09 -15.86 -1.94
C VAL A 169 -12.83 -14.57 -2.29
N ALA A 170 -12.24 -13.40 -2.03
CA ALA A 170 -12.86 -12.11 -2.35
C ALA A 170 -13.05 -11.92 -3.87
N SER A 171 -12.07 -12.30 -4.68
CA SER A 171 -12.16 -12.13 -6.12
C SER A 171 -13.23 -13.01 -6.78
N THR A 172 -13.42 -14.22 -6.25
CA THR A 172 -14.35 -15.21 -6.81
C THR A 172 -15.72 -15.18 -6.13
N MET A 173 -15.76 -15.16 -4.79
CA MET A 173 -17.00 -15.35 -4.03
C MET A 173 -17.75 -14.05 -3.76
N LEU A 174 -17.10 -12.88 -3.73
CA LEU A 174 -17.79 -11.63 -3.43
C LEU A 174 -18.94 -11.34 -4.40
N ASN A 175 -18.80 -11.74 -5.66
CA ASN A 175 -19.86 -11.59 -6.65
C ASN A 175 -21.14 -12.40 -6.33
N TYR A 176 -21.02 -13.51 -5.58
CA TYR A 176 -22.19 -14.32 -5.19
C TYR A 176 -22.97 -13.70 -4.05
N PHE A 177 -22.34 -12.83 -3.24
CA PHE A 177 -23.00 -12.13 -2.14
C PHE A 177 -23.63 -10.80 -2.56
N LEU A 178 -23.31 -10.32 -3.76
CA LEU A 178 -23.81 -9.05 -4.27
C LEU A 178 -25.11 -9.25 -5.08
N PRO A 179 -25.98 -8.23 -5.14
CA PRO A 179 -27.15 -8.27 -5.99
C PRO A 179 -26.78 -8.56 -7.45
N PRO A 180 -27.62 -9.31 -8.21
CA PRO A 180 -27.39 -9.60 -9.61
C PRO A 180 -27.15 -8.31 -10.41
N GLY A 181 -26.11 -8.31 -11.26
CA GLY A 181 -25.74 -7.14 -12.06
C GLY A 181 -24.79 -6.13 -11.40
N THR A 182 -24.44 -6.33 -10.13
CA THR A 182 -23.44 -5.48 -9.45
C THR A 182 -22.05 -6.09 -9.64
N VAL A 183 -21.20 -5.44 -10.44
CA VAL A 183 -19.81 -5.87 -10.63
C VAL A 183 -18.89 -4.78 -10.09
N TYR A 184 -18.21 -5.05 -8.99
CA TYR A 184 -17.12 -4.18 -8.53
C TYR A 184 -15.83 -4.50 -9.28
N ALA A 185 -15.09 -3.45 -9.65
CA ALA A 185 -13.77 -3.60 -10.24
C ALA A 185 -12.86 -4.46 -9.34
N LEU A 186 -12.02 -5.30 -9.95
CA LEU A 186 -11.11 -6.20 -9.22
C LEU A 186 -10.24 -5.42 -8.22
N LEU A 187 -9.74 -4.24 -8.64
CA LEU A 187 -8.92 -3.38 -7.78
C LEU A 187 -9.65 -2.99 -6.48
N VAL A 188 -10.94 -2.64 -6.54
CA VAL A 188 -11.72 -2.26 -5.35
C VAL A 188 -11.82 -3.43 -4.38
N ARG A 189 -12.07 -4.65 -4.87
CA ARG A 189 -12.11 -5.86 -4.05
C ARG A 189 -10.77 -6.13 -3.36
N VAL A 190 -9.67 -6.00 -4.11
CA VAL A 190 -8.31 -6.16 -3.57
C VAL A 190 -8.03 -5.09 -2.51
N LEU A 191 -8.37 -3.82 -2.75
CA LEU A 191 -8.17 -2.72 -1.79
C LEU A 191 -8.92 -2.97 -0.48
N ILE A 192 -10.18 -3.43 -0.54
CA ILE A 192 -10.98 -3.76 0.65
C ILE A 192 -10.28 -4.88 1.44
N MET A 193 -9.91 -5.98 0.79
CA MET A 193 -9.30 -7.12 1.47
C MET A 193 -7.93 -6.82 2.06
N VAL A 194 -7.08 -6.10 1.32
CA VAL A 194 -5.76 -5.68 1.83
C VAL A 194 -5.92 -4.74 3.02
N THR A 195 -6.88 -3.81 2.97
CA THR A 195 -7.17 -2.90 4.07
C THR A 195 -7.64 -3.64 5.32
N LEU A 196 -8.58 -4.59 5.18
CA LEU A 196 -9.07 -5.41 6.30
C LEU A 196 -7.96 -6.29 6.86
N PHE A 197 -7.14 -6.88 6.01
CA PHE A 197 -5.99 -7.67 6.43
C PHE A 197 -4.99 -6.83 7.23
N ALA A 198 -4.57 -5.69 6.67
CA ALA A 198 -3.65 -4.77 7.34
C ALA A 198 -4.22 -4.23 8.66
N SER A 199 -5.54 -3.97 8.73
CA SER A 199 -6.18 -3.46 9.95
C SER A 199 -6.15 -4.46 11.11
N ALA A 200 -6.25 -5.78 10.83
CA ALA A 200 -6.13 -6.80 11.85
C ALA A 200 -4.72 -6.87 12.46
N TYR A 201 -3.68 -6.69 11.64
CA TYR A 201 -2.30 -6.59 12.12
C TYR A 201 -2.04 -5.28 12.87
N GLN A 202 -2.56 -4.15 12.35
CA GLN A 202 -2.47 -2.86 13.04
C GLN A 202 -3.14 -2.88 14.42
N ALA A 203 -4.29 -3.54 14.53
CA ALA A 203 -4.98 -3.70 15.83
C ALA A 203 -4.08 -4.38 16.87
N GLU A 204 -3.31 -5.41 16.49
CA GLU A 204 -2.38 -6.07 17.40
C GLU A 204 -1.18 -5.20 17.78
N VAL A 205 -0.63 -4.45 16.83
CA VAL A 205 0.46 -3.50 17.10
C VAL A 205 0.00 -2.43 18.09
N ILE A 206 -1.19 -1.85 17.86
CA ILE A 206 -1.78 -0.83 18.74
C ILE A 206 -2.06 -1.42 20.12
N ARG A 207 -2.63 -2.64 20.19
CA ARG A 207 -2.85 -3.35 21.46
C ARG A 207 -1.53 -3.54 22.23
N GLY A 208 -0.48 -3.98 21.55
CA GLY A 208 0.85 -4.13 22.14
C GLY A 208 1.39 -2.81 22.71
N GLY A 209 1.25 -1.71 21.95
CA GLY A 209 1.63 -0.37 22.41
C GLY A 209 0.85 0.10 23.62
N LEU A 210 -0.47 -0.09 23.65
CA LEU A 210 -1.32 0.26 24.79
C LEU A 210 -0.97 -0.55 26.03
N GLN A 211 -0.62 -1.82 25.89
CA GLN A 211 -0.20 -2.67 27.03
C GLN A 211 1.19 -2.35 27.55
N ALA A 212 2.04 -1.71 26.76
CA ALA A 212 3.37 -1.28 27.19
C ALA A 212 3.33 -0.06 28.13
N ILE A 213 2.21 0.66 28.21
CA ILE A 213 2.03 1.79 29.15
C ILE A 213 1.89 1.23 30.55
N SER A 214 2.76 1.66 31.46
CA SER A 214 2.76 1.19 32.86
C SER A 214 1.53 1.70 33.62
N ARG A 215 1.01 0.90 34.56
CA ARG A 215 -0.12 1.28 35.42
C ARG A 215 0.16 2.57 36.20
N GLY A 216 1.39 2.80 36.64
CA GLY A 216 1.76 4.02 37.32
C GLY A 216 1.58 5.29 36.49
N GLN A 217 1.61 5.22 35.18
CA GLN A 217 1.29 6.38 34.32
C GLN A 217 -0.21 6.73 34.37
N HIS A 218 -1.07 5.73 34.38
CA HIS A 218 -2.51 5.95 34.56
C HIS A 218 -2.84 6.51 35.95
N GLU A 219 -2.25 5.91 36.98
CA GLU A 219 -2.42 6.38 38.39
C GLU A 219 -1.91 7.82 38.56
N ALA A 220 -0.80 8.18 37.93
CA ALA A 220 -0.28 9.55 37.92
C ALA A 220 -1.21 10.52 37.20
N GLY A 221 -1.78 10.12 36.06
CA GLY A 221 -2.79 10.90 35.34
C GLY A 221 -4.04 11.13 36.17
N ASP A 222 -4.58 10.08 36.79
CA ASP A 222 -5.74 10.16 37.67
C ASP A 222 -5.48 11.06 38.89
N SER A 223 -4.28 11.01 39.50
CA SER A 223 -3.90 11.86 40.62
C SER A 223 -3.82 13.35 40.28
N LEU A 224 -3.56 13.67 39.01
CA LEU A 224 -3.58 15.03 38.46
C LEU A 224 -4.96 15.48 37.99
N GLY A 225 -5.98 14.62 38.12
CA GLY A 225 -7.35 14.90 37.67
C GLY A 225 -7.52 14.96 36.18
N LEU A 226 -6.61 14.31 35.39
CA LEU A 226 -6.71 14.23 33.92
C LEU A 226 -7.83 13.28 33.53
N THR A 227 -8.55 13.63 32.48
CA THR A 227 -9.57 12.75 31.92
C THR A 227 -8.94 11.73 30.96
N TYR A 228 -9.68 10.68 30.61
CA TYR A 228 -9.22 9.63 29.68
C TYR A 228 -8.67 10.16 28.35
N TRP A 229 -9.11 11.35 27.91
CA TRP A 229 -8.70 11.98 26.66
C TRP A 229 -7.61 13.05 26.80
N GLN A 230 -7.10 13.25 27.99
CA GLN A 230 -6.00 14.18 28.30
C GLN A 230 -4.71 13.43 28.67
#